data_fe0a734585e6d4258bbc2e0d76f714f8
#
_entry.id   fe0a734585e6d4258bbc2e0d76f714f8
#
_cell.length_a   1.000
_cell.length_b   1.000
_cell.length_c   1.000
_cell.angle_alpha   90.00
_cell.angle_beta   90.00
_cell.angle_gamma   90.00
#
_symmetry.space_group_name_H-M   'P 1'
#
loop_
_entity.id
_entity.type
_entity.pdbx_description
1 polymer ?
#
loop_
_entity_poly.entity_id
_entity_poly.type
_entity_poly.pdbx_seq_one_letter_code
_entity_poly.pdbx_strand_id
1 'polypeptide(L)'
;HLDPIVNKLSFYKKQLTEIISGNVEKIREYNHLTGNFDEPKNIKVNDFLLIEGLHPLLMEDLNNIYNLKVYIDLEKNIKDKFKINRDLERNKSVEEIENQIKSREKDYDTFVKPQKKDADLTINTLSLDEETIKIEVMFSTEYLEEILEIFENSKVKLIDQKYDGENAELSFESTKYNQELINELVKSVSNIRDDKFEFGNDEINLKSSLIIYFLSKKLELL
;
A
#
# COMPACT_ATOMS: atom_id res chain seq x y z
N HIS A 1 15.77 -9.39 1.60
CA HIS A 1 15.59 -10.50 0.69
C HIS A 1 14.12 -10.60 0.32
N LEU A 2 13.81 -10.88 -0.95
CA LEU A 2 12.41 -11.04 -1.39
C LEU A 2 11.90 -12.47 -1.16
N ASP A 3 12.80 -13.43 -0.99
CA ASP A 3 12.43 -14.80 -0.64
C ASP A 3 11.88 -14.85 0.80
N PRO A 4 10.65 -15.34 0.99
CA PRO A 4 10.01 -15.42 2.31
C PRO A 4 10.71 -16.34 3.30
N ILE A 5 11.56 -17.27 2.85
CA ILE A 5 12.29 -18.22 3.71
C ILE A 5 13.21 -17.50 4.72
N VAL A 6 13.71 -16.32 4.36
CA VAL A 6 14.54 -15.50 5.26
C VAL A 6 13.73 -14.68 6.26
N ASN A 7 12.43 -14.59 6.04
CA ASN A 7 11.50 -13.88 6.90
C ASN A 7 10.71 -14.92 7.70
N LYS A 8 10.87 -14.97 8.98
CA LYS A 8 10.20 -15.93 9.88
C LYS A 8 8.67 -15.77 9.85
N LEU A 9 8.02 -16.09 8.71
CA LEU A 9 6.59 -15.85 8.49
C LEU A 9 5.70 -16.58 9.50
N SER A 10 6.09 -17.78 9.95
CA SER A 10 5.37 -18.50 11.00
C SER A 10 5.38 -17.74 12.34
N PHE A 11 6.48 -17.08 12.66
CA PHE A 11 6.58 -16.22 13.85
C PHE A 11 5.73 -14.96 13.68
N TYR A 12 5.80 -14.33 12.51
CA TYR A 12 4.95 -13.18 12.17
C TYR A 12 3.46 -13.52 12.31
N LYS A 13 3.01 -14.63 11.71
CA LYS A 13 1.63 -15.10 11.81
C LYS A 13 1.19 -15.27 13.25
N LYS A 14 1.99 -16.00 14.05
CA LYS A 14 1.69 -16.22 15.47
C LYS A 14 1.56 -14.89 16.21
N GLN A 15 2.54 -14.00 16.05
CA GLN A 15 2.55 -12.70 16.71
C GLN A 15 1.34 -11.84 16.32
N LEU A 16 0.99 -11.78 15.04
CA LEU A 16 -0.17 -11.03 14.56
C LEU A 16 -1.48 -11.57 15.15
N THR A 17 -1.66 -12.89 15.15
CA THR A 17 -2.86 -13.52 15.72
C THR A 17 -2.98 -13.20 17.22
N GLU A 18 -1.88 -13.24 17.95
CA GLU A 18 -1.86 -12.91 19.38
C GLU A 18 -2.16 -11.43 19.64
N ILE A 19 -1.62 -10.51 18.81
CA ILE A 19 -1.90 -9.07 18.90
C ILE A 19 -3.40 -8.79 18.69
N ILE A 20 -3.98 -9.35 17.64
CA ILE A 20 -5.41 -9.16 17.31
C ILE A 20 -6.29 -9.74 18.43
N SER A 21 -5.87 -10.83 19.05
CA SER A 21 -6.58 -11.42 20.19
C SER A 21 -6.37 -10.68 21.52
N GLY A 22 -5.58 -9.61 21.53
CA GLY A 22 -5.26 -8.84 22.74
C GLY A 22 -4.29 -9.54 23.70
N ASN A 23 -3.61 -10.61 23.26
CA ASN A 23 -2.75 -11.43 24.11
C ASN A 23 -1.28 -11.01 24.11
N VAL A 24 -0.82 -10.21 23.15
CA VAL A 24 0.56 -9.75 23.03
C VAL A 24 0.64 -8.25 23.30
N GLU A 25 1.43 -7.91 24.30
CA GLU A 25 1.71 -6.52 24.65
C GLU A 25 3.08 -6.04 24.17
N LYS A 26 3.92 -6.95 23.65
CA LYS A 26 5.31 -6.63 23.27
C LYS A 26 5.69 -7.17 21.92
N ILE A 27 6.34 -6.31 21.13
CA ILE A 27 6.96 -6.66 19.84
C ILE A 27 8.45 -6.36 19.87
N ARG A 28 9.19 -7.00 18.96
CA ARG A 28 10.61 -6.69 18.71
C ARG A 28 10.76 -6.04 17.35
N GLU A 29 11.47 -4.94 17.31
CA GLU A 29 11.85 -4.27 16.09
C GLU A 29 13.18 -4.86 15.56
N TYR A 30 13.29 -5.01 14.25
CA TYR A 30 14.55 -5.40 13.63
C TYR A 30 15.41 -4.17 13.42
N ASN A 31 16.59 -4.19 14.02
CA ASN A 31 17.55 -3.11 13.90
C ASN A 31 18.47 -3.33 12.68
N HIS A 32 18.27 -2.53 11.65
CA HIS A 32 19.05 -2.61 10.40
C HIS A 32 20.52 -2.25 10.55
N LEU A 33 20.91 -1.55 11.61
CA LEU A 33 22.30 -1.17 11.86
C LEU A 33 23.08 -2.32 12.48
N THR A 34 22.44 -3.05 13.41
CA THR A 34 23.06 -4.15 14.15
C THR A 34 22.83 -5.52 13.51
N GLY A 35 21.83 -5.62 12.62
CA GLY A 35 21.38 -6.89 12.04
C GLY A 35 20.67 -7.83 13.02
N ASN A 36 20.24 -7.32 14.16
CA ASN A 36 19.58 -8.08 15.23
C ASN A 36 18.21 -7.49 15.58
N PHE A 37 17.42 -8.23 16.33
CA PHE A 37 16.20 -7.69 16.95
C PHE A 37 16.54 -6.94 18.22
N ASP A 38 15.95 -5.75 18.38
CA ASP A 38 16.03 -4.98 19.62
C ASP A 38 15.26 -5.64 20.75
N GLU A 39 15.44 -5.13 21.98
CA GLU A 39 14.67 -5.55 23.14
C GLU A 39 13.17 -5.35 22.94
N PRO A 40 12.32 -6.24 23.48
CA PRO A 40 10.88 -6.14 23.30
C PRO A 40 10.32 -4.83 23.84
N LYS A 41 9.54 -4.11 23.02
CA LYS A 41 8.83 -2.88 23.40
C LYS A 41 7.34 -3.17 23.58
N ASN A 42 6.72 -2.53 24.56
CA ASN A 42 5.28 -2.58 24.72
C ASN A 42 4.62 -1.93 23.49
N ILE A 43 3.58 -2.57 22.97
CA ILE A 43 2.70 -1.99 21.98
C ILE A 43 1.33 -1.75 22.60
N LYS A 44 0.67 -0.70 22.15
CA LYS A 44 -0.74 -0.47 22.39
C LYS A 44 -1.43 -0.58 21.05
N VAL A 45 -2.30 -1.56 20.90
CA VAL A 45 -3.19 -1.63 19.74
C VAL A 45 -4.31 -0.63 19.98
N ASN A 46 -4.43 0.33 19.07
CA ASN A 46 -5.54 1.27 19.03
C ASN A 46 -6.66 0.69 18.14
N ASP A 47 -7.58 1.55 17.70
CA ASP A 47 -8.70 1.15 16.82
C ASP A 47 -8.21 0.60 15.47
N PHE A 48 -7.01 0.98 15.03
CA PHE A 48 -6.41 0.55 13.77
C PHE A 48 -5.03 -0.07 13.99
N LEU A 49 -4.79 -1.18 13.29
CA LEU A 49 -3.48 -1.81 13.16
C LEU A 49 -3.07 -1.79 11.67
N LEU A 50 -2.09 -0.97 11.34
CA LEU A 50 -1.48 -0.95 10.00
C LEU A 50 -0.32 -1.94 9.94
N ILE A 51 -0.36 -2.82 8.94
CA ILE A 51 0.68 -3.81 8.68
C ILE A 51 1.24 -3.54 7.30
N GLU A 52 2.54 -3.30 7.22
CA GLU A 52 3.25 -3.09 5.97
C GLU A 52 4.40 -4.09 5.79
N GLY A 53 4.72 -4.40 4.57
CA GLY A 53 5.84 -5.27 4.23
C GLY A 53 5.75 -5.89 2.85
N LEU A 54 6.69 -6.80 2.56
CA LEU A 54 6.76 -7.49 1.27
C LEU A 54 5.85 -8.73 1.19
N HIS A 55 5.41 -9.27 2.32
CA HIS A 55 4.75 -10.58 2.39
C HIS A 55 3.45 -10.61 3.22
N PRO A 56 2.78 -9.48 3.54
CA PRO A 56 1.59 -9.53 4.40
C PRO A 56 0.46 -10.39 3.82
N LEU A 57 0.29 -10.39 2.49
CA LEU A 57 -0.78 -11.11 1.79
C LEU A 57 -0.33 -12.49 1.27
N LEU A 58 0.91 -12.90 1.52
CA LEU A 58 1.42 -14.20 1.07
C LEU A 58 0.80 -15.39 1.83
N MET A 59 0.31 -15.16 3.05
CA MET A 59 -0.29 -16.20 3.88
C MET A 59 -1.82 -16.12 3.78
N GLU A 60 -2.41 -17.02 2.99
CA GLU A 60 -3.84 -17.05 2.70
C GLU A 60 -4.73 -17.08 3.96
N ASP A 61 -4.30 -17.79 5.00
CA ASP A 61 -5.02 -17.91 6.26
C ASP A 61 -5.02 -16.60 7.10
N LEU A 62 -4.17 -15.63 6.78
CA LEU A 62 -4.22 -14.29 7.35
C LEU A 62 -5.10 -13.32 6.54
N ASN A 63 -5.38 -13.61 5.28
CA ASN A 63 -6.14 -12.71 4.41
C ASN A 63 -7.55 -12.41 4.93
N ASN A 64 -8.13 -13.32 5.69
CA ASN A 64 -9.46 -13.15 6.31
C ASN A 64 -9.46 -12.27 7.57
N ILE A 65 -8.28 -11.92 8.10
CA ILE A 65 -8.18 -11.07 9.30
C ILE A 65 -8.09 -9.59 8.92
N TYR A 66 -7.65 -9.28 7.71
CA TYR A 66 -7.50 -7.91 7.25
C TYR A 66 -8.85 -7.32 6.81
N ASN A 67 -9.19 -6.15 7.34
CA ASN A 67 -10.38 -5.41 6.89
C ASN A 67 -10.18 -4.79 5.51
N LEU A 68 -8.96 -4.34 5.20
CA LEU A 68 -8.57 -3.82 3.89
C LEU A 68 -7.18 -4.33 3.52
N LYS A 69 -7.06 -4.91 2.34
CA LYS A 69 -5.81 -5.39 1.74
C LYS A 69 -5.42 -4.49 0.59
N VAL A 70 -4.27 -3.84 0.72
CA VAL A 70 -3.78 -2.89 -0.28
C VAL A 70 -2.47 -3.40 -0.88
N TYR A 71 -2.39 -3.43 -2.20
CA TYR A 71 -1.18 -3.73 -2.93
C TYR A 71 -0.70 -2.47 -3.67
N ILE A 72 0.47 -1.96 -3.28
CA ILE A 72 1.07 -0.76 -3.90
C ILE A 72 2.26 -1.20 -4.73
N ASP A 73 2.27 -0.80 -5.98
CA ASP A 73 3.36 -1.09 -6.90
C ASP A 73 3.81 0.14 -7.71
N LEU A 74 4.92 -0.02 -8.39
CA LEU A 74 5.50 0.96 -9.30
C LEU A 74 5.90 0.25 -10.59
N GLU A 75 5.81 0.93 -11.71
CA GLU A 75 6.43 0.46 -12.95
C GLU A 75 7.93 0.18 -12.74
N LYS A 76 8.44 -0.82 -13.46
CA LYS A 76 9.80 -1.34 -13.29
C LYS A 76 10.87 -0.24 -13.37
N ASN A 77 10.76 0.64 -14.34
CA ASN A 77 11.69 1.76 -14.53
C ASN A 77 11.71 2.73 -13.33
N ILE A 78 10.55 2.96 -12.69
CA ILE A 78 10.44 3.81 -11.51
C ILE A 78 11.05 3.09 -10.30
N LYS A 79 10.73 1.80 -10.11
CA LYS A 79 11.32 0.96 -9.05
C LYS A 79 12.84 0.94 -9.13
N ASP A 80 13.37 0.69 -10.32
CA ASP A 80 14.81 0.59 -10.55
C ASP A 80 15.49 1.94 -10.26
N LYS A 81 14.90 3.06 -10.72
CA LYS A 81 15.41 4.41 -10.45
C LYS A 81 15.46 4.73 -8.95
N PHE A 82 14.36 4.44 -8.22
CA PHE A 82 14.35 4.65 -6.77
C PHE A 82 15.37 3.78 -6.04
N LYS A 83 15.51 2.51 -6.45
CA LYS A 83 16.49 1.61 -5.85
C LYS A 83 17.91 2.07 -6.12
N ILE A 84 18.22 2.48 -7.34
CA ILE A 84 19.55 2.99 -7.72
C ILE A 84 19.87 4.21 -6.86
N ASN A 85 19.00 5.22 -6.82
CA ASN A 85 19.25 6.45 -6.04
C ASN A 85 19.49 6.14 -4.56
N ARG A 86 18.61 5.37 -3.93
CA ARG A 86 18.72 5.00 -2.52
C ARG A 86 19.99 4.22 -2.19
N ASP A 87 20.38 3.28 -3.06
CA ASP A 87 21.51 2.39 -2.79
C ASP A 87 22.85 3.07 -3.12
N LEU A 88 22.86 4.08 -4.03
CA LEU A 88 24.00 5.00 -4.24
C LEU A 88 24.28 5.84 -2.98
N GLU A 89 23.25 6.37 -2.32
CA GLU A 89 23.39 7.09 -1.04
C GLU A 89 23.99 6.21 0.07
N ARG A 90 23.88 4.87 -0.08
CA ARG A 90 24.49 3.87 0.81
C ARG A 90 25.86 3.41 0.36
N ASN A 91 26.53 4.16 -0.54
CA ASN A 91 27.86 3.91 -1.07
C ASN A 91 28.04 2.58 -1.83
N LYS A 92 26.97 2.06 -2.45
CA LYS A 92 27.07 0.92 -3.36
C LYS A 92 27.45 1.38 -4.77
N SER A 93 28.16 0.55 -5.53
CA SER A 93 28.41 0.81 -6.94
C SER A 93 27.16 0.52 -7.80
N VAL A 94 27.09 1.18 -8.97
CA VAL A 94 25.99 0.95 -9.93
C VAL A 94 25.94 -0.52 -10.34
N GLU A 95 27.09 -1.14 -10.61
CA GLU A 95 27.17 -2.55 -11.00
C GLU A 95 26.62 -3.50 -9.92
N GLU A 96 26.94 -3.27 -8.65
CA GLU A 96 26.38 -4.04 -7.53
C GLU A 96 24.88 -3.89 -7.45
N ILE A 97 24.34 -2.67 -7.67
CA ILE A 97 22.92 -2.39 -7.61
C ILE A 97 22.18 -3.10 -8.76
N GLU A 98 22.69 -3.00 -9.98
CA GLU A 98 22.11 -3.67 -11.16
C GLU A 98 22.10 -5.20 -11.00
N ASN A 99 23.18 -5.78 -10.50
CA ASN A 99 23.25 -7.21 -10.22
C ASN A 99 22.22 -7.62 -9.14
N GLN A 100 22.01 -6.80 -8.11
CA GLN A 100 20.99 -7.02 -7.11
C GLN A 100 19.56 -6.90 -7.67
N ILE A 101 19.31 -5.98 -8.60
CA ILE A 101 18.01 -5.84 -9.27
C ILE A 101 17.72 -7.13 -10.04
N LYS A 102 18.64 -7.55 -10.89
CA LYS A 102 18.49 -8.78 -11.72
C LYS A 102 18.28 -10.04 -10.86
N SER A 103 19.09 -10.20 -9.80
CA SER A 103 19.00 -11.39 -8.94
C SER A 103 17.66 -11.49 -8.16
N ARG A 104 16.98 -10.38 -7.94
CA ARG A 104 15.71 -10.31 -7.19
C ARG A 104 14.45 -10.37 -8.07
N GLU A 105 14.60 -10.24 -9.38
CA GLU A 105 13.48 -10.22 -10.30
C GLU A 105 12.65 -11.52 -10.21
N LYS A 106 13.33 -12.66 -10.16
CA LYS A 106 12.69 -13.98 -9.99
C LYS A 106 11.93 -14.08 -8.66
N ASP A 107 12.52 -13.63 -7.57
CA ASP A 107 11.86 -13.67 -6.25
C ASP A 107 10.63 -12.75 -6.23
N TYR A 108 10.74 -11.56 -6.85
CA TYR A 108 9.62 -10.64 -6.97
C TYR A 108 8.45 -11.28 -7.73
N ASP A 109 8.72 -11.87 -8.89
CA ASP A 109 7.68 -12.53 -9.70
C ASP A 109 7.09 -13.77 -9.01
N THR A 110 7.88 -14.44 -8.16
CA THR A 110 7.44 -15.66 -7.47
C THR A 110 6.67 -15.35 -6.19
N PHE A 111 7.09 -14.38 -5.38
CA PHE A 111 6.60 -14.22 -4.02
C PHE A 111 5.88 -12.89 -3.75
N VAL A 112 6.22 -11.82 -4.47
CA VAL A 112 5.63 -10.50 -4.20
C VAL A 112 4.48 -10.21 -5.15
N LYS A 113 4.72 -10.27 -6.45
CA LYS A 113 3.73 -9.94 -7.48
C LYS A 113 2.43 -10.76 -7.40
N PRO A 114 2.45 -12.07 -7.09
CA PRO A 114 1.22 -12.87 -7.00
C PRO A 114 0.25 -12.42 -5.90
N GLN A 115 0.74 -11.71 -4.88
CA GLN A 115 -0.10 -11.19 -3.80
C GLN A 115 -1.10 -10.11 -4.27
N LYS A 116 -0.87 -9.54 -5.47
CA LYS A 116 -1.78 -8.55 -6.08
C LYS A 116 -3.21 -9.11 -6.21
N LYS A 117 -3.36 -10.40 -6.49
CA LYS A 117 -4.67 -11.06 -6.66
C LYS A 117 -5.54 -11.07 -5.40
N ASP A 118 -4.92 -10.98 -4.23
CA ASP A 118 -5.59 -11.05 -2.93
C ASP A 118 -5.91 -9.65 -2.36
N ALA A 119 -5.55 -8.59 -3.08
CA ALA A 119 -5.76 -7.22 -2.64
C ALA A 119 -7.18 -6.74 -2.97
N ASP A 120 -7.79 -6.00 -2.04
CA ASP A 120 -9.07 -5.30 -2.25
C ASP A 120 -8.87 -4.00 -3.04
N LEU A 121 -7.69 -3.40 -2.91
CA LEU A 121 -7.27 -2.19 -3.63
C LEU A 121 -5.84 -2.38 -4.15
N THR A 122 -5.63 -2.17 -5.43
CA THR A 122 -4.28 -2.04 -5.98
C THR A 122 -4.03 -0.61 -6.45
N ILE A 123 -2.83 -0.10 -6.20
CA ILE A 123 -2.39 1.22 -6.66
C ILE A 123 -1.05 1.02 -7.36
N ASN A 124 -1.04 1.15 -8.68
CA ASN A 124 0.17 1.04 -9.48
C ASN A 124 0.56 2.40 -10.05
N THR A 125 1.79 2.85 -9.79
CA THR A 125 2.32 4.07 -10.40
C THR A 125 2.96 3.73 -11.74
N LEU A 126 2.34 4.19 -12.83
CA LEU A 126 2.78 3.93 -14.20
C LEU A 126 3.82 4.93 -14.68
N SER A 127 3.70 6.19 -14.26
CA SER A 127 4.65 7.24 -14.56
C SER A 127 4.73 8.24 -13.42
N LEU A 128 5.91 8.79 -13.23
CA LEU A 128 6.18 9.80 -12.20
C LEU A 128 7.25 10.74 -12.74
N ASP A 129 6.86 11.99 -13.01
CA ASP A 129 7.76 13.09 -13.32
C ASP A 129 7.70 14.18 -12.25
N GLU A 130 8.22 15.39 -12.52
CA GLU A 130 8.32 16.43 -11.49
C GLU A 130 6.96 16.91 -11.01
N GLU A 131 5.99 17.05 -11.90
CA GLU A 131 4.68 17.65 -11.62
C GLU A 131 3.54 16.65 -11.70
N THR A 132 3.64 15.65 -12.58
CA THR A 132 2.54 14.74 -12.86
C THR A 132 2.81 13.31 -12.41
N ILE A 133 1.74 12.58 -12.19
CA ILE A 133 1.74 11.17 -11.84
C ILE A 133 0.64 10.46 -12.65
N LYS A 134 1.01 9.33 -13.26
CA LYS A 134 0.04 8.40 -13.83
C LYS A 134 -0.13 7.23 -12.89
N ILE A 135 -1.38 6.98 -12.53
CA ILE A 135 -1.75 5.92 -11.58
C ILE A 135 -2.78 5.01 -12.25
N GLU A 136 -2.66 3.73 -11.98
CA GLU A 136 -3.67 2.71 -12.21
C GLU A 136 -4.15 2.24 -10.85
N VAL A 137 -5.47 2.24 -10.66
CA VAL A 137 -6.12 1.69 -9.46
C VAL A 137 -7.06 0.57 -9.87
N MET A 138 -7.09 -0.51 -9.07
CA MET A 138 -8.06 -1.60 -9.24
C MET A 138 -8.77 -1.83 -7.91
N PHE A 139 -10.09 -1.96 -7.98
CA PHE A 139 -10.98 -2.09 -6.82
C PHE A 139 -12.30 -2.76 -7.23
N SER A 140 -13.16 -3.10 -6.26
CA SER A 140 -14.48 -3.67 -6.54
C SER A 140 -15.38 -2.72 -7.34
N THR A 141 -16.09 -3.23 -8.34
CA THR A 141 -17.02 -2.44 -9.18
C THR A 141 -18.13 -1.75 -8.40
N GLU A 142 -18.43 -2.20 -7.18
CA GLU A 142 -19.43 -1.55 -6.32
C GLU A 142 -19.12 -0.07 -6.01
N TYR A 143 -17.84 0.34 -6.07
CA TYR A 143 -17.39 1.73 -5.82
C TYR A 143 -17.19 2.55 -7.09
N LEU A 144 -17.43 1.96 -8.28
CA LEU A 144 -17.06 2.57 -9.56
C LEU A 144 -17.77 3.88 -9.82
N GLU A 145 -19.10 3.92 -9.64
CA GLU A 145 -19.89 5.12 -9.91
C GLU A 145 -19.46 6.30 -9.04
N GLU A 146 -19.25 6.06 -7.74
CA GLU A 146 -18.82 7.08 -6.79
C GLU A 146 -17.42 7.60 -7.10
N ILE A 147 -16.49 6.72 -7.44
CA ILE A 147 -15.12 7.12 -7.81
C ILE A 147 -15.11 7.93 -9.11
N LEU A 148 -15.92 7.57 -10.10
CA LEU A 148 -16.02 8.34 -11.34
C LEU A 148 -16.60 9.74 -11.08
N GLU A 149 -17.60 9.88 -10.21
CA GLU A 149 -18.13 11.18 -9.80
C GLU A 149 -17.06 12.03 -9.09
N ILE A 150 -16.29 11.44 -8.18
CA ILE A 150 -15.17 12.12 -7.51
C ILE A 150 -14.13 12.59 -8.53
N PHE A 151 -13.81 11.76 -9.53
CA PHE A 151 -12.84 12.11 -10.56
C PHE A 151 -13.34 13.25 -11.47
N GLU A 152 -14.62 13.24 -11.83
CA GLU A 152 -15.24 14.31 -12.61
C GLU A 152 -15.22 15.64 -11.84
N ASN A 153 -15.63 15.63 -10.58
CA ASN A 153 -15.64 16.81 -9.70
C ASN A 153 -14.23 17.38 -9.50
N SER A 154 -13.21 16.52 -9.48
CA SER A 154 -11.80 16.88 -9.26
C SER A 154 -11.03 17.15 -10.55
N LYS A 155 -11.70 17.14 -11.70
CA LYS A 155 -11.09 17.34 -13.04
C LYS A 155 -9.92 16.40 -13.32
N VAL A 156 -9.99 15.18 -12.82
CA VAL A 156 -8.98 14.15 -13.08
C VAL A 156 -9.07 13.72 -14.54
N LYS A 157 -7.93 13.63 -15.22
CA LYS A 157 -7.87 13.14 -16.58
C LYS A 157 -7.86 11.61 -16.58
N LEU A 158 -9.03 11.00 -16.77
CA LEU A 158 -9.14 9.57 -17.00
C LEU A 158 -8.49 9.20 -18.35
N ILE A 159 -7.58 8.21 -18.32
CA ILE A 159 -6.86 7.73 -19.53
C ILE A 159 -7.52 6.48 -20.07
N ASP A 160 -7.84 5.53 -19.20
CA ASP A 160 -8.43 4.23 -19.55
C ASP A 160 -9.29 3.72 -18.40
N GLN A 161 -10.31 2.94 -18.74
CA GLN A 161 -11.12 2.22 -17.78
C GLN A 161 -11.48 0.83 -18.30
N LYS A 162 -11.39 -0.15 -17.43
CA LYS A 162 -11.79 -1.54 -17.69
C LYS A 162 -12.56 -2.08 -16.51
N TYR A 163 -13.45 -3.02 -16.76
CA TYR A 163 -14.16 -3.76 -15.73
C TYR A 163 -14.53 -5.15 -16.23
N ASP A 164 -14.54 -6.11 -15.32
CA ASP A 164 -14.82 -7.52 -15.59
C ASP A 164 -16.10 -8.04 -14.90
N GLY A 165 -16.85 -7.14 -14.26
CA GLY A 165 -18.05 -7.44 -13.49
C GLY A 165 -17.82 -7.48 -11.98
N GLU A 166 -16.64 -7.83 -11.52
CA GLU A 166 -16.26 -7.83 -10.11
C GLU A 166 -15.31 -6.68 -9.78
N ASN A 167 -14.36 -6.40 -10.66
CA ASN A 167 -13.34 -5.38 -10.47
C ASN A 167 -13.38 -4.31 -11.56
N ALA A 168 -13.14 -3.09 -11.15
CA ALA A 168 -12.89 -1.94 -12.01
C ALA A 168 -11.40 -1.59 -11.96
N GLU A 169 -10.82 -1.30 -13.11
CA GLU A 169 -9.46 -0.79 -13.28
C GLU A 169 -9.54 0.57 -13.96
N LEU A 170 -9.06 1.60 -13.30
CA LEU A 170 -9.01 2.96 -13.81
C LEU A 170 -7.57 3.44 -13.91
N SER A 171 -7.17 3.90 -15.10
CA SER A 171 -5.89 4.58 -15.30
C SER A 171 -6.14 6.07 -15.48
N PHE A 172 -5.42 6.91 -14.74
CA PHE A 172 -5.59 8.34 -14.78
C PHE A 172 -4.29 9.12 -14.58
N GLU A 173 -4.31 10.37 -15.02
CA GLU A 173 -3.24 11.34 -14.82
C GLU A 173 -3.69 12.45 -13.88
N SER A 174 -2.83 12.79 -12.96
CA SER A 174 -3.09 13.85 -11.98
C SER A 174 -1.79 14.56 -11.63
N THR A 175 -1.86 15.68 -10.93
CA THR A 175 -0.70 16.23 -10.24
C THR A 175 -0.40 15.39 -9.00
N LYS A 176 0.84 15.39 -8.52
CA LYS A 176 1.24 14.64 -7.30
C LYS A 176 0.41 15.04 -6.08
N TYR A 177 0.03 16.30 -6.01
CA TYR A 177 -0.72 16.91 -4.93
C TYR A 177 -2.00 17.55 -5.47
N ASN A 178 -2.85 16.74 -6.11
CA ASN A 178 -4.16 17.21 -6.57
C ASN A 178 -5.07 17.43 -5.35
N GLN A 179 -5.06 18.67 -4.84
CA GLN A 179 -5.80 19.04 -3.64
C GLN A 179 -7.32 18.92 -3.84
N GLU A 180 -7.82 19.15 -5.06
CA GLU A 180 -9.25 18.98 -5.36
C GLU A 180 -9.65 17.51 -5.21
N LEU A 181 -8.89 16.58 -5.79
CA LEU A 181 -9.13 15.14 -5.67
C LEU A 181 -9.00 14.66 -4.21
N ILE A 182 -7.95 15.09 -3.53
CA ILE A 182 -7.72 14.74 -2.12
C ILE A 182 -8.90 15.21 -1.27
N ASN A 183 -9.36 16.46 -1.47
CA ASN A 183 -10.47 17.02 -0.71
C ASN A 183 -11.80 16.27 -0.98
N GLU A 184 -12.10 15.90 -2.22
CA GLU A 184 -13.31 15.14 -2.53
C GLU A 184 -13.27 13.72 -1.92
N LEU A 185 -12.13 13.03 -1.99
CA LEU A 185 -11.94 11.73 -1.32
C LEU A 185 -12.13 11.84 0.19
N VAL A 186 -11.52 12.84 0.83
CA VAL A 186 -11.62 13.09 2.27
C VAL A 186 -13.02 13.49 2.68
N LYS A 187 -13.71 14.32 1.89
CA LYS A 187 -15.09 14.72 2.13
C LYS A 187 -16.03 13.52 2.12
N SER A 188 -15.86 12.61 1.17
CA SER A 188 -16.64 11.36 1.11
C SER A 188 -16.46 10.51 2.37
N VAL A 189 -15.27 10.50 2.96
CA VAL A 189 -15.00 9.84 4.26
C VAL A 189 -15.70 10.55 5.42
N SER A 190 -15.64 11.88 5.45
CA SER A 190 -16.23 12.69 6.54
C SER A 190 -17.75 12.60 6.59
N ASN A 191 -18.40 12.36 5.45
CA ASN A 191 -19.86 12.17 5.39
C ASN A 191 -20.32 10.84 6.03
N ILE A 192 -19.41 9.91 6.26
CA ILE A 192 -19.66 8.57 6.76
C ILE A 192 -19.59 8.48 8.28
N ARG A 193 -18.78 9.34 8.92
CA ARG A 193 -18.61 9.37 10.38
C ARG A 193 -18.77 10.80 10.91
N ASP A 194 -19.56 10.94 11.96
CA ASP A 194 -19.68 12.20 12.73
C ASP A 194 -18.36 12.61 13.42
N ASP A 195 -17.41 11.69 13.51
CA ASP A 195 -16.09 11.95 14.07
C ASP A 195 -15.18 12.59 13.01
N LYS A 196 -14.65 13.75 13.34
CA LYS A 196 -13.69 14.46 12.50
C LYS A 196 -12.45 13.61 12.31
N PHE A 197 -12.18 13.20 11.08
CA PHE A 197 -10.85 12.74 10.70
C PHE A 197 -9.92 13.97 10.80
N GLU A 198 -9.17 14.07 11.87
CA GLU A 198 -8.10 15.05 11.96
C GLU A 198 -6.90 14.47 11.21
N PHE A 199 -6.71 14.92 9.99
CA PHE A 199 -5.44 14.73 9.31
C PHE A 199 -4.42 15.65 9.98
N GLY A 200 -3.30 15.08 10.45
CA GLY A 200 -2.19 15.88 10.95
C GLY A 200 -1.71 16.89 9.89
N ASN A 201 -0.90 17.84 10.29
CA ASN A 201 -0.35 18.88 9.39
C ASN A 201 0.56 18.34 8.27
N ASP A 202 0.78 17.03 8.20
CA ASP A 202 1.55 16.39 7.14
C ASP A 202 0.73 16.34 5.85
N GLU A 203 1.36 16.68 4.74
CA GLU A 203 0.75 16.66 3.41
C GLU A 203 0.24 15.25 3.07
N ILE A 204 -1.08 15.09 3.03
CA ILE A 204 -1.71 13.86 2.56
C ILE A 204 -1.49 13.78 1.05
N ASN A 205 -0.83 12.74 0.62
CA ASN A 205 -0.68 12.48 -0.80
C ASN A 205 -1.88 11.69 -1.35
N LEU A 206 -2.01 11.73 -2.68
CA LEU A 206 -3.11 11.10 -3.39
C LEU A 206 -3.29 9.60 -3.06
N LYS A 207 -2.20 8.85 -2.90
CA LYS A 207 -2.27 7.42 -2.58
C LYS A 207 -2.84 7.18 -1.18
N SER A 208 -2.42 7.99 -0.22
CA SER A 208 -2.92 7.92 1.15
C SER A 208 -4.41 8.25 1.22
N SER A 209 -4.88 9.27 0.47
CA SER A 209 -6.29 9.62 0.44
C SER A 209 -7.16 8.53 -0.19
N LEU A 210 -6.68 7.86 -1.25
CA LEU A 210 -7.35 6.68 -1.82
C LEU A 210 -7.45 5.54 -0.80
N ILE A 211 -6.36 5.23 -0.10
CA ILE A 211 -6.36 4.16 0.92
C ILE A 211 -7.35 4.48 2.04
N ILE A 212 -7.36 5.73 2.52
CA ILE A 212 -8.30 6.17 3.57
C ILE A 212 -9.75 6.08 3.10
N TYR A 213 -10.02 6.51 1.85
CA TYR A 213 -11.35 6.39 1.26
C TYR A 213 -11.82 4.92 1.24
N PHE A 214 -11.03 4.00 0.70
CA PHE A 214 -11.41 2.58 0.64
C PHE A 214 -11.48 1.93 2.02
N LEU A 215 -10.63 2.32 2.96
CA LEU A 215 -10.74 1.85 4.35
C LEU A 215 -12.06 2.26 4.97
N SER A 216 -12.48 3.52 4.77
CA SER A 216 -13.77 3.99 5.30
C SER A 216 -14.96 3.21 4.72
N LYS A 217 -14.93 2.94 3.40
CA LYS A 217 -15.98 2.15 2.73
C LYS A 217 -16.05 0.71 3.27
N LYS A 218 -14.92 0.08 3.53
CA LYS A 218 -14.88 -1.27 4.14
C LYS A 218 -15.40 -1.28 5.57
N LEU A 219 -15.19 -0.21 6.33
CA LEU A 219 -15.66 -0.10 7.72
C LEU A 219 -17.16 0.22 7.83
N GLU A 220 -17.79 0.79 6.79
CA GLU A 220 -19.25 0.96 6.72
C GLU A 220 -20.02 -0.36 6.59
N LEU A 221 -19.37 -1.36 6.00
CA LEU A 221 -19.95 -2.69 5.77
C LEU A 221 -19.84 -3.61 6.99
N LEU A 222 -19.15 -3.18 8.06
CA LEU A 222 -18.98 -3.89 9.33
C LEU A 222 -19.90 -3.35 10.41
#